data_b352f23887b40f77624ad57be3400b71
#
_entry.id   b352f23887b40f77624ad57be3400b71
#
_cell.length_a   1.000
_cell.length_b   1.000
_cell.length_c   1.000
_cell.angle_alpha   90.00
_cell.angle_beta   90.00
_cell.angle_gamma   90.00
#
_symmetry.space_group_name_H-M   'P 1'
#
loop_
_entity.id
_entity.type
_entity.pdbx_description
1 polymer ?
#
loop_
_entity_poly.entity_id
_entity_poly.type
_entity_poly.pdbx_seq_one_letter_code
_entity_poly.pdbx_strand_id
1 'polypeptide(L)' 'MNYPDGQSIRLGDKVGIGEDSGGIVVCSIDTDEYSEEYPKAEWASLNRGVLINFPAYGLIHYEQEPDRDLVLIERAKK' A
#
# COMPACT_ATOMS: atom_id res chain seq x y z
N MET A 1 -7.24 -6.12 0.64
CA MET A 1 -7.12 -5.34 1.90
C MET A 1 -7.78 -3.98 1.73
N ASN A 2 -8.44 -3.50 2.75
CA ASN A 2 -9.16 -2.23 2.68
C ASN A 2 -8.62 -1.21 3.67
N TYR A 3 -8.76 0.07 3.31
CA TYR A 3 -8.55 1.15 4.27
C TYR A 3 -9.59 1.09 5.39
N PRO A 4 -9.34 1.76 6.53
CA PRO A 4 -10.32 1.77 7.63
C PRO A 4 -11.72 2.27 7.24
N ASP A 5 -11.82 3.09 6.19
CA ASP A 5 -13.11 3.59 5.69
C ASP A 5 -13.83 2.62 4.74
N GLY A 6 -13.24 1.46 4.46
CA GLY A 6 -13.85 0.44 3.61
C GLY A 6 -13.44 0.44 2.15
N GLN A 7 -12.71 1.44 1.69
CA GLN A 7 -12.23 1.45 0.31
C GLN A 7 -11.08 0.46 0.13
N SER A 8 -10.97 -0.16 -1.04
CA SER A 8 -9.88 -1.09 -1.34
C SER A 8 -8.55 -0.36 -1.49
N ILE A 9 -7.48 -0.97 -0.96
CA ILE A 9 -6.12 -0.48 -1.15
C ILE A 9 -5.64 -0.96 -2.52
N ARG A 10 -5.25 -0.04 -3.38
CA ARG A 10 -4.83 -0.35 -4.74
C ARG A 10 -3.43 0.20 -5.03
N LEU A 11 -2.75 -0.42 -5.99
CA LEU A 11 -1.42 0.02 -6.44
C LEU A 11 -1.46 1.49 -6.86
N GLY A 12 -0.46 2.25 -6.42
CA GLY A 12 -0.29 3.65 -6.78
C GLY A 12 -1.09 4.63 -5.94
N ASP A 13 -1.91 4.13 -5.01
CA ASP A 13 -2.65 5.01 -4.11
C ASP A 13 -1.69 5.88 -3.31
N LYS A 14 -2.02 7.18 -3.20
CA LYS A 14 -1.33 8.08 -2.30
C LYS A 14 -2.03 8.04 -0.95
N VAL A 15 -1.27 7.78 0.10
CA VAL A 15 -1.83 7.54 1.43
C VAL A 15 -1.09 8.36 2.48
N GLY A 16 -1.73 8.51 3.64
CA GLY A 16 -1.13 9.16 4.78
C GLY A 16 -1.30 8.32 6.04
N ILE A 17 -0.35 8.48 6.95
CA ILE A 17 -0.42 7.90 8.29
C ILE A 17 0.12 8.92 9.28
N GLY A 18 -0.67 9.27 10.28
CA GLY A 18 -0.29 10.32 11.21
C GLY A 18 -0.02 11.63 10.47
N GLU A 19 1.18 12.18 10.63
CA GLU A 19 1.60 13.42 9.95
C GLU A 19 2.25 13.18 8.59
N ASP A 20 2.55 11.92 8.24
CA ASP A 20 3.17 11.58 6.97
C ASP A 20 2.10 11.40 5.90
N SER A 21 2.05 12.30 4.93
CA SER A 21 1.09 12.26 3.82
C SER A 21 1.71 11.86 2.49
N GLY A 22 2.96 11.39 2.49
CA GLY A 22 3.70 11.05 1.29
C GLY A 22 3.80 9.56 0.98
N GLY A 23 2.99 8.72 1.61
CA GLY A 23 3.03 7.28 1.37
C GLY A 23 2.47 6.90 0.01
N ILE A 24 3.08 5.89 -0.62
CA ILE A 24 2.62 5.35 -1.90
C ILE A 24 2.50 3.84 -1.78
N VAL A 25 1.38 3.30 -2.21
CA VAL A 25 1.20 1.85 -2.32
C VAL A 25 2.01 1.36 -3.50
N VAL A 26 3.08 0.64 -3.23
CA VAL A 26 4.04 0.20 -4.26
C VAL A 26 3.78 -1.24 -4.72
N CYS A 27 2.96 -1.97 -3.99
CA CYS A 27 2.62 -3.35 -4.33
C CYS A 27 1.34 -3.74 -3.58
N SER A 28 0.42 -4.41 -4.24
CA SER A 28 -0.76 -5.00 -3.59
C SER A 28 -0.85 -6.46 -3.97
N ILE A 29 -0.43 -7.32 -3.08
CA ILE A 29 -0.44 -8.77 -3.30
C ILE A 29 -1.88 -9.28 -3.32
N ASP A 30 -2.73 -8.72 -2.46
CA ASP A 30 -4.14 -9.11 -2.38
C ASP A 30 -4.91 -8.88 -3.68
N THR A 31 -4.55 -7.85 -4.45
CA THR A 31 -5.20 -7.54 -5.72
C THR A 31 -4.36 -7.91 -6.93
N ASP A 32 -3.24 -8.60 -6.70
CA ASP A 32 -2.28 -9.04 -7.74
C ASP A 32 -1.78 -7.84 -8.57
N GLU A 33 -1.49 -6.73 -7.89
CA GLU A 33 -0.98 -5.51 -8.51
C GLU A 33 0.47 -5.27 -8.09
N TYR A 34 1.35 -5.18 -9.07
CA TYR A 34 2.79 -5.03 -8.84
C TYR A 34 3.35 -3.89 -9.68
N SER A 35 4.47 -3.32 -9.24
CA SER A 35 5.17 -2.26 -9.95
C SER A 35 6.51 -2.75 -10.47
N GLU A 36 7.18 -1.96 -11.31
CA GLU A 36 8.49 -2.33 -11.84
C GLU A 36 9.53 -2.52 -10.75
N GLU A 37 9.49 -1.67 -9.73
CA GLU A 37 10.42 -1.75 -8.60
C GLU A 37 10.06 -2.88 -7.63
N TYR A 38 8.79 -3.32 -7.65
CA TYR A 38 8.28 -4.35 -6.75
C TYR A 38 7.55 -5.42 -7.57
N PRO A 39 8.29 -6.20 -8.38
CA PRO A 39 7.69 -7.16 -9.30
C PRO A 39 7.15 -8.40 -8.58
N LYS A 40 6.17 -9.03 -9.18
CA LYS A 40 5.54 -10.24 -8.67
C LYS A 40 6.56 -11.34 -8.36
N ALA A 41 7.55 -11.50 -9.22
CA ALA A 41 8.57 -12.55 -9.06
C ALA A 41 9.32 -12.46 -7.72
N GLU A 42 9.48 -11.25 -7.20
CA GLU A 42 10.18 -11.02 -5.93
C GLU A 42 9.25 -10.94 -4.73
N TRP A 43 8.05 -10.41 -4.91
CA TRP A 43 7.20 -10.02 -3.79
C TRP A 43 5.98 -10.91 -3.55
N ALA A 44 5.59 -11.73 -4.52
CA ALA A 44 4.46 -12.65 -4.35
C ALA A 44 4.69 -13.67 -3.24
N SER A 45 5.93 -13.91 -2.85
CA SER A 45 6.27 -14.83 -1.75
C SER A 45 5.74 -14.37 -0.40
N LEU A 46 5.35 -13.09 -0.26
CA LEU A 46 4.71 -12.59 0.94
C LEU A 46 3.28 -13.12 1.10
N ASN A 47 2.70 -13.66 0.04
CA ASN A 47 1.41 -14.34 -0.06
C ASN A 47 0.18 -13.43 0.05
N ARG A 48 0.23 -12.36 0.84
CA ARG A 48 -0.92 -11.47 1.00
C ARG A 48 -0.49 -10.11 1.54
N GLY A 49 -1.42 -9.17 1.46
CA GLY A 49 -1.23 -7.84 2.02
C GLY A 49 -0.83 -6.81 0.98
N VAL A 50 -0.31 -5.71 1.48
CA VAL A 50 0.14 -4.59 0.66
C VAL A 50 1.47 -4.06 1.17
N LEU A 51 2.24 -3.47 0.26
CA LEU A 51 3.47 -2.77 0.59
C LEU A 51 3.27 -1.29 0.34
N ILE A 52 3.60 -0.48 1.33
CA ILE A 52 3.48 0.98 1.25
C ILE A 52 4.83 1.58 1.62
N ASN A 53 5.32 2.48 0.78
CA ASN A 53 6.55 3.19 1.05
C ASN A 53 6.23 4.59 1.60
N PHE A 54 6.63 4.84 2.84
CA PHE A 54 6.43 6.13 3.51
C PHE A 54 7.76 6.87 3.59
N PRO A 55 7.82 8.15 3.20
CA PRO A 55 9.07 8.93 3.30
C PRO A 55 9.68 8.94 4.70
N ALA A 56 8.85 9.00 5.74
CA ALA A 56 9.32 9.06 7.12
C ALA A 56 9.64 7.70 7.72
N TYR A 57 8.93 6.66 7.31
CA TYR A 57 9.02 5.33 7.95
C TYR A 57 9.65 4.26 7.08
N GLY A 58 9.80 4.51 5.79
CA GLY A 58 10.30 3.52 4.83
C GLY A 58 9.21 2.56 4.37
N LEU A 59 9.62 1.38 3.93
CA LEU A 59 8.73 0.37 3.38
C LEU A 59 8.05 -0.42 4.50
N ILE A 60 6.72 -0.45 4.48
CA ILE A 60 5.92 -1.19 5.47
C ILE A 60 5.08 -2.23 4.76
N HIS A 61 5.09 -3.46 5.29
CA HIS A 61 4.23 -4.55 4.82
C HIS A 61 3.06 -4.73 5.79
N TYR A 62 1.86 -4.49 5.32
CA TYR A 62 0.65 -4.79 6.06
C TYR A 62 0.10 -6.12 5.56
N GLU A 63 0.07 -7.11 6.42
CA GLU A 63 -0.32 -8.47 6.04
C GLU A 63 -1.81 -8.73 6.15
N GLN A 64 -2.45 -8.23 7.21
CA GLN A 64 -3.87 -8.47 7.47
C GLN A 64 -4.70 -7.21 7.49
N GLU A 65 -4.27 -6.21 8.22
CA GLU A 65 -4.99 -4.95 8.34
C GLU A 65 -4.02 -3.79 8.35
N PRO A 66 -4.37 -2.65 7.75
CA PRO A 66 -3.55 -1.45 7.86
C PRO A 66 -3.73 -0.80 9.24
N ASP A 67 -2.85 0.15 9.56
CA ASP A 67 -3.04 0.97 10.75
C ASP A 67 -4.36 1.73 10.68
N ARG A 68 -4.97 1.96 11.82
CA ARG A 68 -6.23 2.70 11.90
C ARG A 68 -6.12 4.13 11.39
N ASP A 69 -4.93 4.68 11.44
CA ASP A 69 -4.66 6.05 11.00
C ASP A 69 -4.37 6.15 9.51
N LEU A 70 -4.30 5.00 8.81
CA LEU A 70 -4.04 5.00 7.38
C LEU A 70 -5.25 5.57 6.63
N VAL A 71 -4.99 6.60 5.82
CA VAL A 71 -6.02 7.23 5.02
C VAL A 71 -5.62 7.28 3.55
N LEU A 72 -6.61 7.11 2.68
CA LEU A 72 -6.43 7.30 1.24
C LEU A 72 -6.52 8.79 0.94
N ILE A 73 -5.47 9.34 0.35
CA ILE A 73 -5.42 10.75 -0.03
C ILE A 73 -5.86 10.92 -1.48
N GLU A 74 -5.29 10.10 -2.37
CA GLU A 74 -5.58 10.20 -3.80
C GLU A 74 -5.35 8.85 -4.48
N ARG A 75 -6.25 8.49 -5.40
CA ARG A 75 -6.05 7.32 -6.25
C ARG A 75 -4.99 7.58 -7.30
N ALA A 76 -4.32 6.52 -7.75
CA ALA A 76 -3.37 6.63 -8.84
C ALA A 76 -4.08 7.12 -10.10
N LYS A 77 -3.43 8.02 -10.82
CA LYS A 77 -3.88 8.42 -12.15
C LYS A 77 -3.28 7.49 -13.19
N LYS A 78 -4.10 7.05 -14.10
CA LYS A 78 -3.63 6.25 -15.23
C LYS A 78 -3.15 7.14 -16.35
#